data_095261500e6fbc2f2dbfd309f03dd5c2
#
_entry.id   095261500e6fbc2f2dbfd309f03dd5c2
#
_cell.length_a   1.000
_cell.length_b   1.000
_cell.length_c   1.000
_cell.angle_alpha   90.00
_cell.angle_beta   90.00
_cell.angle_gamma   90.00
#
_symmetry.space_group_name_H-M   'P 1'
#
loop_
_entity.id
_entity.type
_entity.pdbx_description
1 polymer ?
#
loop_
_entity_poly.entity_id
_entity_poly.type
_entity_poly.pdbx_seq_one_letter_code
_entity_poly.pdbx_strand_id
1 'polypeptide(L)'
;EKGMRFFVDGLLEFGRISKVDKENIKQQCISKGKSYEEVLDVASKAISGLSSYAGIVIAPKFQKNLKHVEFIRLNSTQLMLILAYENGEVENRIIEDNGKYNSTLLIQASNYLTSKFTNKNISQIKKLIQSEIKNTQNELELISSKLIQKGIIETQPNSKNPYIFLHGQSNLLKDEIVSKDLDQIRNLFDEIEKKSSFVDILETAGKAKGVQIFIGSKNFLFKHSGLSMVMAPYKNNDQEIIGAIGVVGPTRLNYSKIVPLVDYTSKIIGKVVE
;
A
#
# COMPACT_ATOMS: atom_id res chain seq x y z
N GLU A 1 -30.94 6.60 0.47
CA GLU A 1 -29.70 6.69 1.22
C GLU A 1 -29.89 6.75 2.75
N LYS A 2 -30.71 7.69 3.28
CA LYS A 2 -30.97 7.80 4.74
C LYS A 2 -31.59 6.53 5.34
N GLY A 3 -32.57 5.92 4.66
CA GLY A 3 -33.21 4.67 5.11
C GLY A 3 -32.28 3.45 5.06
N MET A 4 -31.43 3.35 4.04
CA MET A 4 -30.45 2.27 3.93
C MET A 4 -29.35 2.36 4.99
N ARG A 5 -28.97 3.57 5.36
CA ARG A 5 -28.03 3.83 6.43
C ARG A 5 -28.57 3.46 7.80
N PHE A 6 -29.80 3.84 8.10
CA PHE A 6 -30.51 3.43 9.31
C PHE A 6 -30.64 1.90 9.41
N PHE A 7 -30.86 1.23 8.27
CA PHE A 7 -30.92 -0.24 8.20
C PHE A 7 -29.57 -0.87 8.50
N VAL A 8 -28.47 -0.34 7.95
CA VAL A 8 -27.11 -0.84 8.17
C VAL A 8 -26.64 -0.58 9.60
N ASP A 9 -26.90 0.62 10.13
CA ASP A 9 -26.42 1.03 11.45
C ASP A 9 -27.24 0.47 12.62
N GLY A 10 -28.51 0.11 12.41
CA GLY A 10 -29.41 -0.22 13.49
C GLY A 10 -30.12 -1.57 13.43
N LEU A 11 -30.26 -2.20 12.27
CA LEU A 11 -31.12 -3.37 12.08
C LEU A 11 -30.42 -4.57 11.44
N LEU A 12 -29.17 -4.43 10.99
CA LEU A 12 -28.48 -5.50 10.27
C LEU A 12 -27.85 -6.49 11.25
N GLU A 13 -28.42 -7.68 11.35
CA GLU A 13 -27.75 -8.83 11.93
C GLU A 13 -26.70 -9.33 10.93
N PHE A 14 -25.42 -9.13 11.26
CA PHE A 14 -24.34 -9.62 10.41
C PHE A 14 -24.30 -11.14 10.44
N GLY A 15 -24.37 -11.74 9.25
CA GLY A 15 -24.23 -13.19 9.08
C GLY A 15 -22.86 -13.70 9.54
N ARG A 16 -22.72 -15.01 9.62
CA ARG A 16 -21.42 -15.65 9.86
C ARG A 16 -20.79 -16.08 8.54
N ILE A 17 -19.51 -15.79 8.36
CA ILE A 17 -18.75 -16.31 7.22
C ILE A 17 -18.75 -17.85 7.26
N SER A 18 -18.94 -18.49 6.10
CA SER A 18 -18.96 -19.95 5.99
C SER A 18 -17.60 -20.57 6.33
N LYS A 19 -17.58 -21.83 6.77
CA LYS A 19 -16.32 -22.56 7.01
C LYS A 19 -15.50 -22.68 5.74
N VAL A 20 -16.14 -22.87 4.60
CA VAL A 20 -15.50 -22.98 3.28
C VAL A 20 -14.83 -21.67 2.89
N ASP A 21 -15.52 -20.53 3.04
CA ASP A 21 -14.93 -19.21 2.72
C ASP A 21 -13.76 -18.90 3.63
N LYS A 22 -13.84 -19.24 4.92
CA LYS A 22 -12.73 -19.07 5.88
C LYS A 22 -11.49 -19.84 5.45
N GLU A 23 -11.68 -21.09 5.03
CA GLU A 23 -10.56 -21.93 4.60
C GLU A 23 -9.96 -21.42 3.29
N ASN A 24 -10.80 -21.02 2.33
CA ASN A 24 -10.34 -20.42 1.07
C ASN A 24 -9.49 -19.17 1.31
N ILE A 25 -9.92 -18.26 2.19
CA ILE A 25 -9.14 -17.06 2.52
C ILE A 25 -7.80 -17.45 3.14
N LYS A 26 -7.80 -18.36 4.11
CA LYS A 26 -6.56 -18.82 4.76
C LYS A 26 -5.59 -19.43 3.74
N GLN A 27 -6.04 -20.37 2.92
CA GLN A 27 -5.19 -21.05 1.94
C GLN A 27 -4.60 -20.08 0.93
N GLN A 28 -5.37 -19.09 0.48
CA GLN A 28 -4.89 -18.12 -0.48
C GLN A 28 -3.91 -17.11 0.14
N CYS A 29 -4.18 -16.61 1.34
CA CYS A 29 -3.37 -15.58 1.99
C CYS A 29 -2.14 -16.15 2.73
N ILE A 30 -2.21 -17.36 3.33
CA ILE A 30 -1.14 -17.95 4.15
C ILE A 30 -0.21 -18.84 3.29
N SER A 31 0.25 -18.39 2.14
CA SER A 31 1.26 -19.14 1.38
C SER A 31 2.66 -18.72 1.81
N LYS A 32 3.49 -19.73 2.20
CA LYS A 32 4.89 -19.52 2.53
C LYS A 32 5.67 -18.99 1.32
N GLY A 33 6.54 -18.01 1.53
CA GLY A 33 7.46 -17.50 0.51
C GLY A 33 6.93 -16.35 -0.34
N LYS A 34 5.76 -15.80 -0.04
CA LYS A 34 5.23 -14.61 -0.70
C LYS A 34 5.81 -13.34 -0.08
N SER A 35 6.09 -12.34 -0.92
CA SER A 35 6.39 -11.00 -0.46
C SER A 35 5.16 -10.33 0.14
N TYR A 36 5.38 -9.25 0.91
CA TYR A 36 4.30 -8.43 1.46
C TYR A 36 3.29 -7.99 0.39
N GLU A 37 3.79 -7.48 -0.75
CA GLU A 37 2.95 -7.01 -1.85
C GLU A 37 2.13 -8.15 -2.47
N GLU A 38 2.73 -9.34 -2.64
CA GLU A 38 2.03 -10.52 -3.15
C GLU A 38 0.90 -10.98 -2.23
N VAL A 39 1.08 -10.90 -0.91
CA VAL A 39 0.02 -11.23 0.06
C VAL A 39 -1.16 -10.26 -0.09
N LEU A 40 -0.90 -8.96 -0.22
CA LEU A 40 -1.93 -7.95 -0.37
C LEU A 40 -2.67 -8.06 -1.72
N ASP A 41 -1.93 -8.36 -2.79
CA ASP A 41 -2.50 -8.61 -4.11
C ASP A 41 -3.44 -9.83 -4.09
N VAL A 42 -2.98 -10.93 -3.52
CA VAL A 42 -3.78 -12.15 -3.37
C VAL A 42 -5.01 -11.92 -2.48
N ALA A 43 -4.87 -11.14 -1.41
CA ALA A 43 -5.99 -10.82 -0.53
C ALA A 43 -7.09 -10.02 -1.25
N SER A 44 -6.69 -9.04 -2.09
CA SER A 44 -7.65 -8.28 -2.90
C SER A 44 -8.36 -9.16 -3.94
N LYS A 45 -7.66 -10.14 -4.53
CA LYS A 45 -8.25 -11.16 -5.42
C LYS A 45 -9.23 -12.06 -4.69
N ALA A 46 -8.84 -12.57 -3.53
CA ALA A 46 -9.65 -13.48 -2.72
C ALA A 46 -10.98 -12.82 -2.31
N ILE A 47 -10.91 -11.60 -1.79
CA ILE A 47 -12.12 -10.87 -1.35
C ILE A 47 -13.02 -10.51 -2.54
N SER A 48 -12.44 -10.17 -3.69
CA SER A 48 -13.20 -9.95 -4.93
C SER A 48 -13.94 -11.21 -5.38
N GLY A 49 -13.26 -12.36 -5.42
CA GLY A 49 -13.85 -13.62 -5.83
C GLY A 49 -15.03 -14.06 -4.92
N LEU A 50 -14.85 -13.95 -3.61
CA LEU A 50 -15.87 -14.35 -2.63
C LEU A 50 -17.03 -13.37 -2.52
N SER A 51 -16.78 -12.09 -2.72
CA SER A 51 -17.83 -11.06 -2.72
C SER A 51 -18.59 -10.97 -4.03
N SER A 52 -17.96 -11.34 -5.15
CA SER A 52 -18.42 -11.07 -6.53
C SER A 52 -18.46 -9.57 -6.88
N TYR A 53 -17.68 -8.74 -6.16
CA TYR A 53 -17.52 -7.30 -6.40
C TYR A 53 -16.04 -6.93 -6.50
N ALA A 54 -15.73 -5.64 -6.60
CA ALA A 54 -14.34 -5.22 -6.62
C ALA A 54 -13.72 -5.29 -5.22
N GLY A 55 -12.64 -6.06 -5.07
CA GLY A 55 -11.84 -6.14 -3.84
C GLY A 55 -10.72 -5.12 -3.88
N ILE A 56 -10.56 -4.38 -2.78
CA ILE A 56 -9.53 -3.36 -2.65
C ILE A 56 -8.70 -3.58 -1.38
N VAL A 57 -7.38 -3.47 -1.51
CA VAL A 57 -6.47 -3.40 -0.37
C VAL A 57 -5.65 -2.11 -0.48
N ILE A 58 -5.60 -1.37 0.61
CA ILE A 58 -4.83 -0.13 0.72
C ILE A 58 -3.81 -0.32 1.83
N ALA A 59 -2.53 -0.12 1.50
CA ALA A 59 -1.45 -0.20 2.45
C ALA A 59 -0.62 1.09 2.41
N PRO A 60 -0.27 1.69 3.56
CA PRO A 60 0.70 2.75 3.56
C PRO A 60 2.03 2.22 3.01
N LYS A 61 2.78 3.07 2.35
CA LYS A 61 4.19 2.74 2.10
C LYS A 61 4.88 2.77 3.45
N PHE A 62 5.21 1.59 3.96
CA PHE A 62 5.96 1.50 5.21
C PHE A 62 7.27 2.28 5.10
N GLN A 63 7.64 2.92 6.19
CA GLN A 63 8.98 3.46 6.36
C GLN A 63 9.90 2.27 6.64
N LYS A 64 10.35 1.61 5.55
CA LYS A 64 11.24 0.46 5.62
C LYS A 64 12.59 0.92 6.14
N ASN A 65 13.12 0.25 7.15
CA ASN A 65 14.47 0.49 7.61
C ASN A 65 15.47 -0.13 6.63
N LEU A 66 16.48 0.64 6.30
CA LEU A 66 17.55 0.20 5.43
C LEU A 66 18.46 -0.79 6.17
N LYS A 67 18.81 -1.88 5.51
CA LYS A 67 19.76 -2.89 5.99
C LYS A 67 21.10 -2.79 5.27
N HIS A 68 21.07 -2.55 3.96
CA HIS A 68 22.27 -2.53 3.14
C HIS A 68 22.12 -1.57 1.95
N VAL A 69 23.24 -0.92 1.59
CA VAL A 69 23.35 -0.05 0.41
C VAL A 69 24.52 -0.55 -0.44
N GLU A 70 24.32 -0.67 -1.74
CA GLU A 70 25.38 -1.04 -2.66
C GLU A 70 25.30 -0.22 -3.95
N PHE A 71 26.49 0.17 -4.47
CA PHE A 71 26.64 0.76 -5.78
C PHE A 71 27.34 -0.19 -6.72
N ILE A 72 26.72 -0.49 -7.85
CA ILE A 72 27.27 -1.35 -8.89
C ILE A 72 27.43 -0.54 -10.18
N ARG A 73 28.61 -0.59 -10.81
CA ARG A 73 28.80 0.03 -12.12
C ARG A 73 28.17 -0.83 -13.20
N LEU A 74 27.23 -0.25 -13.94
CA LEU A 74 26.57 -0.91 -15.07
C LEU A 74 27.34 -0.69 -16.37
N ASN A 75 27.79 0.54 -16.60
CA ASN A 75 28.57 0.95 -17.79
C ASN A 75 29.40 2.21 -17.49
N SER A 76 29.97 2.83 -18.52
CA SER A 76 30.81 4.04 -18.36
C SER A 76 30.08 5.26 -17.82
N THR A 77 28.74 5.33 -17.91
CA THR A 77 27.93 6.49 -17.54
C THR A 77 26.87 6.21 -16.48
N GLN A 78 26.67 4.95 -16.09
CA GLN A 78 25.58 4.56 -15.21
C GLN A 78 26.02 3.67 -14.05
N LEU A 79 25.47 3.96 -12.89
CA LEU A 79 25.55 3.14 -11.69
C LEU A 79 24.15 2.60 -11.34
N MET A 80 24.11 1.42 -10.76
CA MET A 80 22.93 0.90 -10.06
C MET A 80 23.14 1.11 -8.57
N LEU A 81 22.21 1.79 -7.91
CA LEU A 81 22.05 1.84 -6.46
C LEU A 81 21.10 0.72 -6.05
N ILE A 82 21.56 -0.17 -5.19
CA ILE A 82 20.76 -1.21 -4.57
C ILE A 82 20.52 -0.83 -3.11
N LEU A 83 19.25 -0.87 -2.70
CA LEU A 83 18.78 -0.62 -1.35
C LEU A 83 18.09 -1.89 -0.85
N ALA A 84 18.72 -2.62 0.07
CA ALA A 84 18.08 -3.76 0.73
C ALA A 84 17.53 -3.33 2.10
N TYR A 85 16.31 -3.75 2.40
CA TYR A 85 15.59 -3.40 3.61
C TYR A 85 15.50 -4.58 4.58
N GLU A 86 15.21 -4.31 5.86
CA GLU A 86 15.11 -5.34 6.91
C GLU A 86 14.03 -6.38 6.64
N ASN A 87 12.95 -5.99 5.99
CA ASN A 87 11.85 -6.88 5.60
C ASN A 87 12.17 -7.79 4.39
N GLY A 88 13.43 -7.79 3.91
CA GLY A 88 13.88 -8.60 2.77
C GLY A 88 13.61 -7.99 1.39
N GLU A 89 12.95 -6.85 1.31
CA GLU A 89 12.74 -6.15 0.05
C GLU A 89 14.03 -5.54 -0.49
N VAL A 90 14.17 -5.52 -1.82
CA VAL A 90 15.29 -4.89 -2.51
C VAL A 90 14.76 -3.93 -3.56
N GLU A 91 15.15 -2.67 -3.46
CA GLU A 91 14.93 -1.66 -4.50
C GLU A 91 16.21 -1.43 -5.27
N ASN A 92 16.10 -1.27 -6.58
CA ASN A 92 17.21 -0.84 -7.43
C ASN A 92 16.87 0.48 -8.14
N ARG A 93 17.89 1.29 -8.39
CA ARG A 93 17.75 2.58 -9.06
C ARG A 93 18.96 2.87 -9.92
N ILE A 94 18.74 3.38 -11.13
CA ILE A 94 19.82 3.79 -12.03
C ILE A 94 20.17 5.25 -11.75
N ILE A 95 21.46 5.52 -11.58
CA ILE A 95 22.01 6.85 -11.34
C ILE A 95 23.03 7.17 -12.45
N GLU A 96 22.93 8.34 -13.05
CA GLU A 96 23.92 8.83 -13.99
C GLU A 96 25.18 9.30 -13.26
N ASP A 97 26.34 8.79 -13.68
CA ASP A 97 27.65 9.03 -13.05
C ASP A 97 28.68 9.68 -13.97
N ASN A 98 28.54 9.55 -15.28
CA ASN A 98 29.51 10.00 -16.27
C ASN A 98 30.95 9.51 -16.03
N GLY A 99 31.12 8.31 -15.45
CA GLY A 99 32.42 7.69 -15.20
C GLY A 99 33.26 8.34 -14.10
N LYS A 100 32.67 9.18 -13.27
CA LYS A 100 33.37 10.02 -12.29
C LYS A 100 33.98 9.24 -11.12
N TYR A 101 33.38 8.11 -10.72
CA TYR A 101 33.78 7.36 -9.54
C TYR A 101 34.34 6.00 -9.91
N ASN A 102 35.51 5.64 -9.38
CA ASN A 102 36.10 4.33 -9.58
C ASN A 102 35.47 3.25 -8.67
N SER A 103 35.69 1.97 -8.95
CA SER A 103 35.08 0.85 -8.22
C SER A 103 35.45 0.83 -6.74
N THR A 104 36.71 1.20 -6.39
CA THR A 104 37.16 1.26 -5.00
C THR A 104 36.37 2.27 -4.21
N LEU A 105 36.16 3.45 -4.76
CA LEU A 105 35.39 4.52 -4.12
C LEU A 105 33.91 4.14 -3.96
N LEU A 106 33.34 3.44 -4.95
CA LEU A 106 31.95 2.95 -4.86
C LEU A 106 31.80 1.91 -3.73
N ILE A 107 32.76 1.01 -3.56
CA ILE A 107 32.77 0.06 -2.43
C ILE A 107 32.89 0.80 -1.10
N GLN A 108 33.80 1.76 -0.99
CA GLN A 108 33.96 2.57 0.22
C GLN A 108 32.69 3.34 0.56
N ALA A 109 32.05 3.96 -0.44
CA ALA A 109 30.78 4.68 -0.27
C ALA A 109 29.66 3.74 0.17
N SER A 110 29.57 2.53 -0.43
CA SER A 110 28.58 1.51 -0.05
C SER A 110 28.73 1.09 1.41
N ASN A 111 29.97 0.77 1.85
CA ASN A 111 30.26 0.39 3.23
C ASN A 111 29.95 1.53 4.22
N TYR A 112 30.37 2.75 3.89
CA TYR A 112 30.08 3.93 4.71
C TYR A 112 28.60 4.16 4.89
N LEU A 113 27.84 4.17 3.80
CA LEU A 113 26.40 4.41 3.85
C LEU A 113 25.63 3.26 4.53
N THR A 114 26.06 2.02 4.32
CA THR A 114 25.48 0.87 5.02
C THR A 114 25.66 1.02 6.52
N SER A 115 26.89 1.27 7.02
CA SER A 115 27.15 1.39 8.45
C SER A 115 26.37 2.57 9.07
N LYS A 116 26.18 3.65 8.32
CA LYS A 116 25.56 4.89 8.81
C LYS A 116 24.04 4.85 8.78
N PHE A 117 23.45 4.18 7.79
CA PHE A 117 22.03 4.21 7.53
C PHE A 117 21.30 2.93 7.88
N THR A 118 21.99 1.87 8.31
CA THR A 118 21.35 0.68 8.87
C THR A 118 20.38 1.08 9.99
N ASN A 119 19.22 0.43 10.02
CA ASN A 119 18.11 0.67 10.95
C ASN A 119 17.49 2.08 10.83
N LYS A 120 17.73 2.80 9.73
CA LYS A 120 17.10 4.09 9.47
C LYS A 120 16.16 4.01 8.28
N ASN A 121 15.03 4.66 8.38
CA ASN A 121 14.10 4.77 7.27
C ASN A 121 14.52 5.91 6.30
N ILE A 122 13.96 5.87 5.09
CA ILE A 122 14.29 6.84 4.02
C ILE A 122 14.06 8.31 4.46
N SER A 123 13.05 8.58 5.28
CA SER A 123 12.78 9.94 5.77
C SER A 123 13.87 10.46 6.72
N GLN A 124 14.37 9.59 7.59
CA GLN A 124 15.52 9.89 8.48
C GLN A 124 16.80 10.08 7.66
N ILE A 125 17.03 9.18 6.69
CA ILE A 125 18.19 9.24 5.79
C ILE A 125 18.20 10.57 5.02
N LYS A 126 17.09 11.01 4.45
CA LYS A 126 16.97 12.30 3.75
C LYS A 126 17.38 13.48 4.61
N LYS A 127 16.92 13.52 5.87
CA LYS A 127 17.28 14.59 6.82
C LYS A 127 18.78 14.59 7.12
N LEU A 128 19.37 13.42 7.34
CA LEU A 128 20.80 13.27 7.61
C LEU A 128 21.65 13.71 6.42
N ILE A 129 21.32 13.26 5.21
CA ILE A 129 22.02 13.64 3.98
C ILE A 129 22.02 15.16 3.80
N GLN A 130 20.87 15.82 3.98
CA GLN A 130 20.75 17.27 3.83
C GLN A 130 21.62 18.03 4.83
N SER A 131 21.78 17.53 6.06
CA SER A 131 22.67 18.13 7.06
C SER A 131 24.14 17.90 6.74
N GLU A 132 24.50 16.74 6.22
CA GLU A 132 25.89 16.40 5.89
C GLU A 132 26.45 17.15 4.71
N ILE A 133 25.72 17.24 3.62
CA ILE A 133 26.16 17.97 2.43
C ILE A 133 26.52 19.42 2.78
N LYS A 134 25.90 19.98 3.82
CA LYS A 134 26.18 21.35 4.28
C LYS A 134 27.40 21.47 5.20
N ASN A 135 27.70 20.43 5.97
CA ASN A 135 28.58 20.55 7.13
C ASN A 135 29.85 19.69 7.04
N THR A 136 29.91 18.71 6.12
CA THR A 136 31.09 17.82 6.08
C THR A 136 32.23 18.38 5.23
N GLN A 137 33.44 18.20 5.74
CA GLN A 137 34.68 18.48 5.01
C GLN A 137 35.35 17.19 4.52
N ASN A 138 34.83 16.04 4.87
CA ASN A 138 35.36 14.73 4.47
C ASN A 138 34.90 14.40 3.04
N GLU A 139 35.85 14.17 2.15
CA GLU A 139 35.60 13.93 0.73
C GLU A 139 34.75 12.65 0.49
N LEU A 140 35.06 11.56 1.19
CA LEU A 140 34.29 10.29 1.09
C LEU A 140 32.84 10.49 1.53
N GLU A 141 32.61 11.17 2.65
CA GLU A 141 31.26 11.46 3.15
C GLU A 141 30.49 12.33 2.17
N LEU A 142 31.11 13.35 1.62
CA LEU A 142 30.49 14.24 0.65
C LEU A 142 30.08 13.51 -0.64
N ILE A 143 30.99 12.69 -1.17
CA ILE A 143 30.72 11.89 -2.38
C ILE A 143 29.60 10.88 -2.11
N SER A 144 29.69 10.15 -1.00
CA SER A 144 28.68 9.17 -0.61
C SER A 144 27.29 9.81 -0.43
N SER A 145 27.24 10.96 0.24
CA SER A 145 25.99 11.71 0.44
C SER A 145 25.42 12.23 -0.88
N LYS A 146 26.24 12.69 -1.82
CA LYS A 146 25.79 13.11 -3.15
C LYS A 146 25.27 11.94 -3.99
N LEU A 147 25.95 10.80 -3.96
CA LEU A 147 25.52 9.60 -4.69
C LEU A 147 24.14 9.11 -4.22
N ILE A 148 23.98 8.97 -2.90
CA ILE A 148 22.71 8.50 -2.35
C ILE A 148 21.60 9.55 -2.47
N GLN A 149 21.94 10.84 -2.45
CA GLN A 149 21.00 11.92 -2.72
C GLN A 149 20.37 11.77 -4.11
N LYS A 150 21.19 11.59 -5.15
CA LYS A 150 20.70 11.34 -6.52
C LYS A 150 19.76 10.14 -6.56
N GLY A 151 20.14 9.03 -5.94
CA GLY A 151 19.35 7.82 -5.96
C GLY A 151 18.07 7.86 -5.10
N ILE A 152 18.06 8.57 -3.97
CA ILE A 152 16.92 8.54 -3.03
C ILE A 152 16.04 9.78 -3.15
N ILE A 153 16.62 10.98 -3.37
CA ILE A 153 15.86 12.23 -3.30
C ILE A 153 15.32 12.61 -4.68
N GLU A 154 16.15 12.50 -5.71
CA GLU A 154 15.78 12.95 -7.05
C GLU A 154 14.84 11.98 -7.78
N THR A 155 14.84 10.69 -7.41
CA THR A 155 14.08 9.65 -8.11
C THR A 155 12.73 9.30 -7.47
N GLN A 156 12.35 9.90 -6.34
CA GLN A 156 11.04 9.62 -5.72
C GLN A 156 9.98 10.67 -6.08
N PRO A 157 9.02 10.37 -6.95
CA PRO A 157 7.75 11.07 -6.96
C PRO A 157 6.97 10.68 -5.70
N ASN A 158 6.61 11.67 -4.87
CA ASN A 158 5.64 11.60 -3.77
C ASN A 158 5.58 10.28 -2.96
N SER A 159 6.42 10.17 -1.95
CA SER A 159 6.47 9.04 -1.00
C SER A 159 5.21 8.87 -0.11
N LYS A 160 4.20 9.73 -0.27
CA LYS A 160 2.96 9.70 0.52
C LYS A 160 1.85 8.83 -0.07
N ASN A 161 1.95 8.44 -1.34
CA ASN A 161 0.90 7.66 -1.96
C ASN A 161 0.91 6.21 -1.46
N PRO A 162 -0.22 5.67 -0.98
CA PRO A 162 -0.33 4.30 -0.53
C PRO A 162 -0.17 3.31 -1.70
N TYR A 163 0.17 2.06 -1.39
CA TYR A 163 -0.07 0.94 -2.30
C TYR A 163 -1.56 0.66 -2.36
N ILE A 164 -2.08 0.49 -3.57
CA ILE A 164 -3.48 0.13 -3.79
C ILE A 164 -3.51 -1.10 -4.70
N PHE A 165 -4.08 -2.18 -4.19
CA PHE A 165 -4.35 -3.39 -4.95
C PHE A 165 -5.85 -3.46 -5.20
N LEU A 166 -6.26 -3.54 -6.45
CA LEU A 166 -7.66 -3.55 -6.86
C LEU A 166 -7.91 -4.68 -7.86
N HIS A 167 -8.82 -5.56 -7.52
CA HIS A 167 -9.21 -6.69 -8.37
C HIS A 167 -10.72 -6.77 -8.54
N GLY A 168 -11.15 -7.35 -9.67
CA GLY A 168 -12.57 -7.55 -9.95
C GLY A 168 -13.32 -6.28 -10.36
N GLN A 169 -12.64 -5.30 -10.95
CA GLN A 169 -13.25 -4.07 -11.47
C GLN A 169 -14.37 -4.37 -12.46
N SER A 170 -14.19 -5.40 -13.29
CA SER A 170 -15.22 -5.86 -14.25
C SER A 170 -16.52 -6.32 -13.59
N ASN A 171 -16.47 -6.71 -12.32
CA ASN A 171 -17.69 -7.09 -11.60
C ASN A 171 -18.61 -5.89 -11.33
N LEU A 172 -18.07 -4.69 -11.26
CA LEU A 172 -18.88 -3.46 -11.12
C LEU A 172 -19.72 -3.22 -12.36
N LEU A 173 -19.23 -3.60 -13.54
CA LEU A 173 -19.92 -3.43 -14.83
C LEU A 173 -21.04 -4.44 -15.04
N LYS A 174 -21.10 -5.52 -14.26
CA LYS A 174 -22.18 -6.53 -14.33
C LYS A 174 -23.47 -6.06 -13.69
N ASP A 175 -23.41 -5.04 -12.83
CA ASP A 175 -24.59 -4.48 -12.18
C ASP A 175 -25.32 -3.52 -13.14
N GLU A 176 -26.58 -3.77 -13.43
CA GLU A 176 -27.38 -2.99 -14.40
C GLU A 176 -27.54 -1.51 -14.03
N ILE A 177 -27.51 -1.17 -12.73
CA ILE A 177 -27.63 0.22 -12.28
C ILE A 177 -26.29 0.92 -12.42
N VAL A 178 -25.21 0.26 -12.02
CA VAL A 178 -23.84 0.80 -12.09
C VAL A 178 -23.39 0.93 -13.53
N SER A 179 -23.74 -0.02 -14.40
CA SER A 179 -23.37 0.00 -15.82
C SER A 179 -24.10 1.09 -16.63
N LYS A 180 -25.19 1.65 -16.13
CA LYS A 180 -25.90 2.76 -16.79
C LYS A 180 -25.18 4.10 -16.67
N ASP A 181 -24.24 4.24 -15.73
CA ASP A 181 -23.48 5.47 -15.52
C ASP A 181 -21.98 5.19 -15.53
N LEU A 182 -21.45 4.95 -16.73
CA LEU A 182 -20.04 4.66 -16.94
C LEU A 182 -19.11 5.83 -16.56
N ASP A 183 -19.60 7.06 -16.58
CA ASP A 183 -18.82 8.23 -16.18
C ASP A 183 -18.53 8.21 -14.68
N GLN A 184 -19.45 7.71 -13.88
CA GLN A 184 -19.21 7.53 -12.44
C GLN A 184 -18.18 6.45 -12.14
N ILE A 185 -18.19 5.36 -12.91
CA ILE A 185 -17.16 4.30 -12.79
C ILE A 185 -15.79 4.85 -13.22
N ARG A 186 -15.74 5.61 -14.30
CA ARG A 186 -14.51 6.27 -14.75
C ARG A 186 -13.97 7.19 -13.66
N ASN A 187 -14.80 8.07 -13.11
CA ASN A 187 -14.41 8.97 -12.03
C ASN A 187 -13.87 8.23 -10.79
N LEU A 188 -14.48 7.08 -10.43
CA LEU A 188 -13.96 6.25 -9.34
C LEU A 188 -12.55 5.73 -9.66
N PHE A 189 -12.33 5.24 -10.88
CA PHE A 189 -11.00 4.73 -11.26
C PHE A 189 -9.96 5.86 -11.37
N ASP A 190 -10.33 7.02 -11.90
CA ASP A 190 -9.46 8.19 -11.93
C ASP A 190 -9.03 8.63 -10.51
N GLU A 191 -9.94 8.56 -9.53
CA GLU A 191 -9.62 8.85 -8.13
C GLU A 191 -8.73 7.74 -7.50
N ILE A 192 -8.96 6.48 -7.85
CA ILE A 192 -8.09 5.38 -7.42
C ILE A 192 -6.66 5.56 -7.98
N GLU A 193 -6.53 5.98 -9.23
CA GLU A 193 -5.23 6.25 -9.86
C GLU A 193 -4.49 7.43 -9.20
N LYS A 194 -5.20 8.48 -8.83
CA LYS A 194 -4.63 9.64 -8.11
C LYS A 194 -4.09 9.29 -6.73
N LYS A 195 -4.57 8.21 -6.11
CA LYS A 195 -4.17 7.67 -4.78
C LYS A 195 -4.30 8.62 -3.60
N SER A 196 -4.42 9.93 -3.81
CA SER A 196 -4.47 10.93 -2.74
C SER A 196 -5.71 10.79 -1.85
N SER A 197 -6.86 10.54 -2.44
CA SER A 197 -8.13 10.36 -1.73
C SER A 197 -8.15 9.13 -0.80
N PHE A 198 -7.26 8.17 -1.05
CA PHE A 198 -7.15 6.96 -0.23
C PHE A 198 -6.30 7.14 1.03
N VAL A 199 -5.49 8.20 1.10
CA VAL A 199 -4.81 8.60 2.35
C VAL A 199 -5.85 8.96 3.42
N ASP A 200 -6.85 9.75 3.06
CA ASP A 200 -7.93 10.15 3.97
C ASP A 200 -8.78 8.95 4.43
N ILE A 201 -8.97 7.98 3.53
CA ILE A 201 -9.67 6.73 3.85
C ILE A 201 -8.86 5.91 4.86
N LEU A 202 -7.54 5.77 4.67
CA LEU A 202 -6.66 5.09 5.62
C LEU A 202 -6.67 5.78 6.99
N GLU A 203 -6.61 7.11 7.02
CA GLU A 203 -6.69 7.87 8.28
C GLU A 203 -8.03 7.67 8.97
N THR A 204 -9.12 7.62 8.22
CA THR A 204 -10.48 7.37 8.75
C THR A 204 -10.61 5.95 9.25
N ALA A 205 -10.13 4.97 8.47
CA ALA A 205 -10.09 3.57 8.89
C ALA A 205 -9.17 3.39 10.12
N GLY A 206 -8.06 4.15 10.18
CA GLY A 206 -7.14 4.17 11.30
C GLY A 206 -7.73 4.63 12.62
N LYS A 207 -8.75 5.47 12.60
CA LYS A 207 -9.48 5.93 13.79
C LYS A 207 -10.64 4.99 14.17
N ALA A 208 -10.99 4.05 13.30
CA ALA A 208 -12.12 3.16 13.49
C ALA A 208 -11.75 1.91 14.29
N LYS A 209 -12.67 1.45 15.14
CA LYS A 209 -12.50 0.22 15.94
C LYS A 209 -12.92 -1.07 15.20
N GLY A 210 -13.35 -0.99 13.94
CA GLY A 210 -13.84 -2.15 13.18
C GLY A 210 -14.22 -1.79 11.76
N VAL A 211 -15.11 -2.61 11.17
CA VAL A 211 -15.59 -2.40 9.79
C VAL A 211 -16.29 -1.06 9.63
N GLN A 212 -15.95 -0.35 8.57
CA GLN A 212 -16.56 0.91 8.17
C GLN A 212 -17.33 0.73 6.88
N ILE A 213 -18.48 1.37 6.78
CA ILE A 213 -19.32 1.34 5.59
C ILE A 213 -19.46 2.77 5.06
N PHE A 214 -19.00 2.97 3.83
CA PHE A 214 -19.10 4.25 3.11
C PHE A 214 -20.19 4.14 2.06
N ILE A 215 -21.29 4.86 2.25
CA ILE A 215 -22.43 4.89 1.33
C ILE A 215 -22.65 6.30 0.83
N GLY A 216 -22.61 6.49 -0.50
CA GLY A 216 -23.07 7.73 -1.16
C GLY A 216 -22.44 9.03 -0.68
N SER A 217 -23.23 10.04 -0.41
CA SER A 217 -22.88 11.46 -0.38
C SER A 217 -21.92 11.96 0.71
N LYS A 218 -21.54 11.15 1.69
CA LYS A 218 -20.63 11.62 2.75
C LYS A 218 -19.13 11.41 2.44
N ASN A 219 -18.81 10.59 1.45
CA ASN A 219 -17.44 10.43 1.00
C ASN A 219 -17.35 10.97 -0.43
N PHE A 220 -16.36 11.83 -0.69
CA PHE A 220 -16.13 12.42 -1.99
C PHE A 220 -16.06 11.39 -3.13
N LEU A 221 -15.43 10.23 -2.87
CA LEU A 221 -15.28 9.13 -3.83
C LEU A 221 -16.60 8.48 -4.26
N PHE A 222 -17.62 8.50 -3.39
CA PHE A 222 -18.89 7.82 -3.64
C PHE A 222 -20.07 8.80 -3.78
N LYS A 223 -19.78 10.10 -3.81
CA LYS A 223 -20.80 11.13 -3.98
C LYS A 223 -21.44 11.00 -5.37
N HIS A 224 -22.72 10.66 -5.39
CA HIS A 224 -23.53 10.45 -6.60
C HIS A 224 -23.18 9.21 -7.45
N SER A 225 -22.30 8.32 -6.98
CA SER A 225 -21.83 7.19 -7.79
C SER A 225 -22.73 5.94 -7.78
N GLY A 226 -23.78 5.90 -6.98
CA GLY A 226 -24.55 4.67 -6.79
C GLY A 226 -23.72 3.50 -6.22
N LEU A 227 -22.47 3.81 -5.80
CA LEU A 227 -21.53 2.84 -5.24
C LEU A 227 -21.42 3.00 -3.72
N SER A 228 -20.96 1.94 -3.09
CA SER A 228 -20.62 1.90 -1.68
C SER A 228 -19.34 1.11 -1.48
N MET A 229 -18.69 1.33 -0.35
CA MET A 229 -17.50 0.60 0.05
C MET A 229 -17.67 0.09 1.49
N VAL A 230 -17.33 -1.18 1.70
CA VAL A 230 -17.20 -1.79 3.02
C VAL A 230 -15.73 -2.05 3.25
N MET A 231 -15.15 -1.51 4.33
CA MET A 231 -13.72 -1.58 4.58
C MET A 231 -13.42 -1.86 6.06
N ALA A 232 -12.37 -2.63 6.32
CA ALA A 232 -11.84 -2.86 7.66
C ALA A 232 -10.34 -2.59 7.72
N PRO A 233 -9.84 -1.96 8.79
CA PRO A 233 -8.41 -1.86 9.03
C PRO A 233 -7.84 -3.25 9.36
N TYR A 234 -6.63 -3.53 8.90
CA TYR A 234 -5.85 -4.68 9.37
C TYR A 234 -4.64 -4.20 10.18
N LYS A 235 -4.28 -4.99 11.20
CA LYS A 235 -3.35 -4.59 12.25
C LYS A 235 -2.25 -5.62 12.39
N ASN A 236 -1.04 -5.16 12.76
CA ASN A 236 0.05 -6.01 13.20
C ASN A 236 -0.19 -6.55 14.64
N ASN A 237 0.73 -7.35 15.16
CA ASN A 237 0.66 -7.88 16.53
C ASN A 237 0.69 -6.77 17.58
N ASP A 238 1.36 -5.66 17.32
CA ASP A 238 1.40 -4.48 18.19
C ASP A 238 0.10 -3.67 18.17
N GLN A 239 -0.96 -4.18 17.49
CA GLN A 239 -2.24 -3.50 17.30
C GLN A 239 -2.17 -2.18 16.51
N GLU A 240 -1.06 -1.91 15.83
CA GLU A 240 -0.92 -0.79 14.94
C GLU A 240 -1.63 -1.08 13.61
N ILE A 241 -2.32 -0.08 13.08
CA ILE A 241 -3.00 -0.20 11.79
C ILE A 241 -1.98 -0.09 10.67
N ILE A 242 -1.83 -1.19 9.95
CA ILE A 242 -0.88 -1.33 8.85
C ILE A 242 -1.53 -1.32 7.47
N GLY A 243 -2.82 -1.01 7.40
CA GLY A 243 -3.56 -0.83 6.16
C GLY A 243 -5.05 -1.07 6.32
N ALA A 244 -5.75 -1.14 5.19
CA ALA A 244 -7.17 -1.44 5.15
C ALA A 244 -7.52 -2.33 3.94
N ILE A 245 -8.50 -3.22 4.12
CA ILE A 245 -9.05 -4.06 3.06
C ILE A 245 -10.55 -3.86 2.95
N GLY A 246 -11.08 -3.93 1.75
CA GLY A 246 -12.50 -3.72 1.55
C GLY A 246 -13.05 -4.25 0.23
N VAL A 247 -14.32 -4.00 0.06
CA VAL A 247 -15.10 -4.32 -1.14
C VAL A 247 -15.80 -3.06 -1.61
N VAL A 248 -15.71 -2.78 -2.90
CA VAL A 248 -16.46 -1.72 -3.59
C VAL A 248 -17.52 -2.38 -4.46
N GLY A 249 -18.74 -1.88 -4.37
CA GLY A 249 -19.87 -2.39 -5.14
C GLY A 249 -21.06 -1.43 -5.12
N PRO A 250 -22.22 -1.80 -5.70
CA PRO A 250 -23.42 -0.98 -5.69
C PRO A 250 -23.92 -0.70 -4.25
N THR A 251 -24.66 0.38 -4.05
CA THR A 251 -25.21 0.73 -2.73
C THR A 251 -26.13 -0.36 -2.15
N ARG A 252 -26.60 -1.30 -2.99
CA ARG A 252 -27.41 -2.47 -2.62
C ARG A 252 -26.60 -3.73 -2.33
N LEU A 253 -25.34 -3.60 -1.89
CA LEU A 253 -24.54 -4.73 -1.45
C LEU A 253 -25.27 -5.60 -0.42
N ASN A 254 -25.03 -6.91 -0.47
CA ASN A 254 -25.43 -7.80 0.61
C ASN A 254 -24.50 -7.60 1.83
N TYR A 255 -24.77 -6.54 2.61
CA TYR A 255 -23.95 -6.17 3.77
C TYR A 255 -23.84 -7.29 4.81
N SER A 256 -24.88 -8.11 4.98
CA SER A 256 -24.87 -9.23 5.93
C SER A 256 -23.82 -10.29 5.56
N LYS A 257 -23.48 -10.44 4.29
CA LYS A 257 -22.40 -11.31 3.79
C LYS A 257 -21.07 -10.58 3.72
N ILE A 258 -21.07 -9.34 3.24
CA ILE A 258 -19.83 -8.61 2.92
C ILE A 258 -19.09 -8.14 4.19
N VAL A 259 -19.81 -7.66 5.21
CA VAL A 259 -19.19 -7.17 6.45
C VAL A 259 -18.39 -8.26 7.17
N PRO A 260 -18.94 -9.47 7.45
CA PRO A 260 -18.16 -10.54 8.05
C PRO A 260 -16.99 -11.01 7.17
N LEU A 261 -17.15 -10.98 5.84
CA LEU A 261 -16.10 -11.34 4.89
C LEU A 261 -14.90 -10.38 5.00
N VAL A 262 -15.18 -9.08 4.99
CA VAL A 262 -14.17 -8.02 5.10
C VAL A 262 -13.48 -8.08 6.48
N ASP A 263 -14.25 -8.20 7.56
CA ASP A 263 -13.73 -8.30 8.93
C ASP A 263 -12.82 -9.52 9.11
N TYR A 264 -13.24 -10.67 8.60
CA TYR A 264 -12.42 -11.88 8.72
C TYR A 264 -11.14 -11.79 7.91
N THR A 265 -11.21 -11.29 6.67
CA THR A 265 -10.04 -11.18 5.80
C THR A 265 -9.03 -10.18 6.36
N SER A 266 -9.49 -9.05 6.94
CA SER A 266 -8.61 -8.08 7.60
C SER A 266 -7.80 -8.71 8.75
N LYS A 267 -8.45 -9.57 9.56
CA LYS A 267 -7.79 -10.28 10.67
C LYS A 267 -6.78 -11.33 10.19
N ILE A 268 -7.02 -11.97 9.05
CA ILE A 268 -6.08 -12.94 8.47
C ILE A 268 -4.86 -12.21 7.91
N ILE A 269 -5.06 -11.14 7.14
CA ILE A 269 -3.95 -10.35 6.58
C ILE A 269 -3.06 -9.81 7.70
N GLY A 270 -3.65 -9.22 8.74
CA GLY A 270 -2.88 -8.69 9.86
C GLY A 270 -1.95 -9.72 10.51
N LYS A 271 -2.29 -11.02 10.46
CA LYS A 271 -1.46 -12.12 11.00
C LYS A 271 -0.40 -12.63 10.03
N VAL A 272 -0.55 -12.39 8.74
CA VAL A 272 0.33 -12.93 7.68
C VAL A 272 1.40 -11.92 7.28
N VAL A 273 1.10 -10.65 7.49
CA VAL A 273 1.91 -9.50 7.03
C VAL A 273 2.97 -9.10 8.08
N GLU A 274 3.19 -9.93 9.05
CA GLU A 274 4.34 -9.87 9.98
C GLU A 274 5.52 -10.61 9.37
#